data_cb725df014834e5849abd1f4dde946b9
#
_entry.id   cb725df014834e5849abd1f4dde946b9
#
_cell.length_a   1.000
_cell.length_b   1.000
_cell.length_c   1.000
_cell.angle_alpha   90.00
_cell.angle_beta   90.00
_cell.angle_gamma   90.00
#
_symmetry.space_group_name_H-M   'P 1'
#
loop_
_entity.id
_entity.type
_entity.pdbx_description
1 polymer ?
#
loop_
_entity_poly.entity_id
_entity_poly.type
_entity_poly.pdbx_seq_one_letter_code
_entity_poly.pdbx_strand_id
1 'polypeptide(L)'
;MTQQAGRMARQLPTLNGLRGLAAVTVFFSHTTLFGFFADERIDDWWYLVLSRTGSAALGFFFILSGFVLTWSAPDHEPNRRFWRRRAARILPNHLVVCAVFILLLILVRGGAPLWPTVANLALVQSWIPNEFIFNGVNPPSWSLSCEIFFYASFPWVLAGIRRLNAAWLWSLAGGIVAAMLVAPAFSLAFLPAEPTYTYADAAFPQFWFVQQFPLIRMLDFVLGIVIAQLVMRGLWIRLSLPGAALVTLAFYGVSEVVPLLYSVVAAMVIPLALLVAAAARADVEGHRSPLRGRVTGWLGDTSFAFYLLHILVLYGAANMAPNGFGVAAALAVMVGAYLVTLGLASLLHVGVERPMMRRFAKPRKRAAAPAAAATPATEPLPVATADGTRVT
;
A
#
# COMPACT_ATOMS: atom_id res chain seq x y z
N MET A 1 29.79 11.52 9.92
CA MET A 1 29.31 10.12 9.73
C MET A 1 27.91 9.85 10.32
N THR A 2 27.47 10.54 11.37
CA THR A 2 26.20 10.28 12.09
C THR A 2 24.91 10.67 11.32
N GLN A 3 24.89 11.73 10.51
CA GLN A 3 23.70 12.12 9.74
C GLN A 3 23.42 11.22 8.53
N GLN A 4 24.43 10.68 7.91
CA GLN A 4 24.31 9.77 6.76
C GLN A 4 23.82 8.37 7.21
N ALA A 5 24.33 7.89 8.36
CA ALA A 5 23.87 6.65 8.98
C ALA A 5 22.39 6.75 9.42
N GLY A 6 21.98 7.87 10.03
CA GLY A 6 20.57 8.13 10.39
C GLY A 6 19.62 8.27 9.19
N ARG A 7 20.14 8.67 8.02
CA ARG A 7 19.37 8.75 6.76
C ARG A 7 19.22 7.38 6.09
N MET A 8 20.27 6.54 6.16
CA MET A 8 20.24 5.15 5.66
C MET A 8 19.32 4.26 6.50
N ALA A 9 19.31 4.43 7.82
CA ALA A 9 18.39 3.70 8.73
C ALA A 9 16.90 4.03 8.52
N ARG A 10 16.58 5.10 7.78
CA ARG A 10 15.19 5.46 7.40
C ARG A 10 14.73 4.90 6.06
N GLN A 11 15.64 4.38 5.23
CA GLN A 11 15.31 3.76 3.96
C GLN A 11 15.19 2.25 4.12
N LEU A 12 14.14 1.67 3.57
CA LEU A 12 13.84 0.24 3.62
C LEU A 12 13.82 -0.31 2.17
N PRO A 13 15.00 -0.43 1.52
CA PRO A 13 15.08 -0.79 0.10
C PRO A 13 14.58 -2.20 -0.20
N THR A 14 14.74 -3.16 0.72
CA THR A 14 14.19 -4.52 0.58
C THR A 14 12.67 -4.49 0.56
N LEU A 15 12.03 -3.71 1.46
CA LEU A 15 10.59 -3.51 1.44
C LEU A 15 10.10 -2.81 0.17
N ASN A 16 10.86 -1.87 -0.37
CA ASN A 16 10.53 -1.23 -1.64
C ASN A 16 10.61 -2.24 -2.81
N GLY A 17 11.62 -3.12 -2.82
CA GLY A 17 11.72 -4.21 -3.79
C GLY A 17 10.57 -5.21 -3.69
N LEU A 18 10.18 -5.61 -2.47
CA LEU A 18 8.99 -6.45 -2.25
C LEU A 18 7.70 -5.80 -2.76
N ARG A 19 7.59 -4.48 -2.63
CA ARG A 19 6.46 -3.72 -3.19
C ARG A 19 6.36 -3.84 -4.71
N GLY A 20 7.51 -3.80 -5.40
CA GLY A 20 7.60 -4.05 -6.83
C GLY A 20 7.15 -5.46 -7.20
N LEU A 21 7.63 -6.48 -6.48
CA LEU A 21 7.21 -7.88 -6.69
C LEU A 21 5.71 -8.06 -6.44
N ALA A 22 5.17 -7.50 -5.35
CA ALA A 22 3.74 -7.58 -5.07
C ALA A 22 2.89 -6.97 -6.19
N ALA A 23 3.32 -5.86 -6.81
CA ALA A 23 2.63 -5.28 -7.95
C ALA A 23 2.65 -6.19 -9.20
N VAL A 24 3.78 -6.86 -9.45
CA VAL A 24 3.90 -7.89 -10.51
C VAL A 24 2.96 -9.07 -10.21
N THR A 25 2.91 -9.51 -8.97
CA THR A 25 2.01 -10.59 -8.53
C THR A 25 0.55 -10.23 -8.77
N VAL A 26 0.13 -8.99 -8.43
CA VAL A 26 -1.24 -8.51 -8.72
C VAL A 26 -1.53 -8.52 -10.22
N PHE A 27 -0.59 -8.10 -11.06
CA PHE A 27 -0.76 -8.12 -12.51
C PHE A 27 -1.07 -9.53 -13.02
N PHE A 28 -0.24 -10.50 -12.67
CA PHE A 28 -0.44 -11.89 -13.12
C PHE A 28 -1.68 -12.54 -12.49
N SER A 29 -2.03 -12.22 -11.26
CA SER A 29 -3.32 -12.63 -10.69
C SER A 29 -4.51 -12.11 -11.49
N HIS A 30 -4.47 -10.86 -11.95
CA HIS A 30 -5.56 -10.31 -12.74
C HIS A 30 -5.62 -10.85 -14.17
N THR A 31 -4.56 -11.47 -14.70
CA THR A 31 -4.66 -12.17 -15.99
C THR A 31 -5.64 -13.35 -15.94
N THR A 32 -5.85 -13.95 -14.77
CA THR A 32 -6.81 -15.06 -14.57
C THR A 32 -8.28 -14.65 -14.73
N LEU A 33 -8.58 -13.35 -14.75
CA LEU A 33 -9.94 -12.83 -14.91
C LEU A 33 -10.38 -12.74 -16.39
N PHE A 34 -9.49 -13.00 -17.34
CA PHE A 34 -9.71 -12.67 -18.74
C PHE A 34 -9.68 -13.86 -19.69
N GLY A 35 -9.41 -15.09 -19.22
CA GLY A 35 -9.38 -16.27 -20.06
C GLY A 35 -8.36 -16.14 -21.21
N PHE A 36 -7.08 -15.88 -20.89
CA PHE A 36 -6.05 -15.69 -21.89
C PHE A 36 -5.73 -16.96 -22.69
N PHE A 37 -5.96 -18.14 -22.11
CA PHE A 37 -5.66 -19.40 -22.78
C PHE A 37 -6.92 -19.99 -23.43
N ALA A 38 -6.81 -20.38 -24.71
CA ALA A 38 -7.87 -21.08 -25.43
C ALA A 38 -8.06 -22.55 -24.98
N ASP A 39 -7.04 -23.14 -24.33
CA ASP A 39 -7.15 -24.46 -23.69
C ASP A 39 -7.65 -24.26 -22.26
N GLU A 40 -8.90 -24.67 -22.00
CA GLU A 40 -9.57 -24.54 -20.71
C GLU A 40 -8.78 -25.17 -19.55
N ARG A 41 -8.09 -26.33 -19.78
CA ARG A 41 -7.29 -26.97 -18.74
C ARG A 41 -6.09 -26.14 -18.30
N ILE A 42 -5.51 -25.39 -19.24
CA ILE A 42 -4.38 -24.51 -18.95
C ILE A 42 -4.89 -23.26 -18.25
N ASP A 43 -6.04 -22.72 -18.68
CA ASP A 43 -6.66 -21.56 -18.07
C ASP A 43 -7.11 -21.87 -16.63
N ASP A 44 -7.72 -23.02 -16.38
CA ASP A 44 -8.09 -23.51 -15.05
C ASP A 44 -6.87 -23.68 -14.13
N TRP A 45 -5.78 -24.27 -14.66
CA TRP A 45 -4.55 -24.42 -13.90
C TRP A 45 -3.92 -23.04 -13.59
N TRP A 46 -3.93 -22.13 -14.54
CA TRP A 46 -3.45 -20.75 -14.37
C TRP A 46 -4.27 -20.02 -13.33
N TYR A 47 -5.59 -20.15 -13.38
CA TYR A 47 -6.50 -19.62 -12.37
C TYR A 47 -6.21 -20.21 -10.99
N LEU A 48 -6.12 -21.52 -10.88
CA LEU A 48 -5.83 -22.20 -9.61
C LEU A 48 -4.54 -21.68 -8.96
N VAL A 49 -3.48 -21.53 -9.74
CA VAL A 49 -2.17 -21.15 -9.20
C VAL A 49 -2.05 -19.66 -8.88
N LEU A 50 -2.77 -18.78 -9.58
CA LEU A 50 -2.50 -17.34 -9.49
C LEU A 50 -3.66 -16.48 -8.96
N SER A 51 -4.91 -16.94 -9.00
CA SER A 51 -6.07 -16.09 -8.65
C SER A 51 -5.98 -15.50 -7.24
N ARG A 52 -5.53 -16.28 -6.26
CA ARG A 52 -5.44 -15.87 -4.85
C ARG A 52 -4.21 -15.03 -4.52
N THR A 53 -3.20 -15.03 -5.40
CA THR A 53 -1.97 -14.24 -5.20
C THR A 53 -2.25 -12.74 -5.14
N GLY A 54 -3.25 -12.26 -5.89
CA GLY A 54 -3.68 -10.85 -5.88
C GLY A 54 -4.18 -10.39 -4.52
N SER A 55 -5.02 -11.21 -3.87
CA SER A 55 -5.52 -10.92 -2.52
C SER A 55 -4.41 -10.91 -1.48
N ALA A 56 -3.47 -11.85 -1.55
CA ALA A 56 -2.29 -11.89 -0.69
C ALA A 56 -1.42 -10.63 -0.89
N ALA A 57 -1.17 -10.23 -2.14
CA ALA A 57 -0.40 -9.02 -2.44
C ALA A 57 -1.09 -7.74 -1.92
N LEU A 58 -2.43 -7.66 -1.97
CA LEU A 58 -3.17 -6.54 -1.39
C LEU A 58 -3.07 -6.49 0.13
N GLY A 59 -3.20 -7.63 0.82
CA GLY A 59 -2.95 -7.71 2.26
C GLY A 59 -1.54 -7.24 2.62
N PHE A 60 -0.54 -7.66 1.83
CA PHE A 60 0.83 -7.16 1.97
C PHE A 60 0.90 -5.63 1.83
N PHE A 61 0.26 -5.03 0.82
CA PHE A 61 0.28 -3.57 0.63
C PHE A 61 -0.35 -2.82 1.82
N PHE A 62 -1.42 -3.32 2.39
CA PHE A 62 -2.08 -2.69 3.53
C PHE A 62 -1.23 -2.78 4.81
N ILE A 63 -0.67 -3.96 5.12
CA ILE A 63 0.27 -4.13 6.23
C ILE A 63 1.50 -3.24 6.03
N LEU A 64 2.08 -3.25 4.82
CA LEU A 64 3.23 -2.44 4.46
C LEU A 64 2.94 -0.94 4.59
N SER A 65 1.75 -0.48 4.20
CA SER A 65 1.34 0.92 4.32
C SER A 65 1.34 1.38 5.78
N GLY A 66 0.72 0.62 6.68
CA GLY A 66 0.76 0.88 8.12
C GLY A 66 2.17 0.88 8.69
N PHE A 67 2.97 -0.09 8.28
CA PHE A 67 4.37 -0.21 8.71
C PHE A 67 5.22 1.00 8.28
N VAL A 68 5.25 1.30 6.98
CA VAL A 68 6.12 2.36 6.42
C VAL A 68 5.71 3.75 6.90
N LEU A 69 4.40 3.99 7.05
CA LEU A 69 3.91 5.25 7.61
C LEU A 69 4.38 5.44 9.06
N THR A 70 4.28 4.40 9.87
CA THR A 70 4.75 4.43 11.26
C THR A 70 6.26 4.60 11.35
N TRP A 71 7.02 3.85 10.53
CA TRP A 71 8.48 3.91 10.47
C TRP A 71 9.01 5.29 10.09
N SER A 72 8.32 5.96 9.16
CA SER A 72 8.71 7.28 8.66
C SER A 72 8.05 8.45 9.38
N ALA A 73 7.17 8.19 10.35
CA ALA A 73 6.42 9.23 11.06
C ALA A 73 7.34 10.05 11.98
N PRO A 74 7.47 11.37 11.76
CA PRO A 74 8.14 12.26 12.71
C PRO A 74 7.35 12.34 14.04
N ASP A 75 8.04 12.63 15.15
CA ASP A 75 7.42 12.72 16.47
C ASP A 75 6.38 13.85 16.57
N HIS A 76 6.57 14.92 15.81
CA HIS A 76 5.70 16.11 15.84
C HIS A 76 5.37 16.60 14.42
N GLU A 77 4.65 15.78 13.63
CA GLU A 77 4.14 16.24 12.34
C GLU A 77 2.69 16.72 12.47
N PRO A 78 2.37 17.96 12.04
CA PRO A 78 0.99 18.41 11.97
C PRO A 78 0.15 17.53 11.03
N ASN A 79 -1.03 17.06 11.47
CA ASN A 79 -1.92 16.18 10.71
C ASN A 79 -2.20 16.73 9.30
N ARG A 80 -2.44 18.05 9.17
CA ARG A 80 -2.66 18.71 7.88
C ARG A 80 -1.51 18.52 6.90
N ARG A 81 -0.26 18.50 7.38
CA ARG A 81 0.92 18.27 6.54
C ARG A 81 1.00 16.82 6.08
N PHE A 82 0.72 15.89 6.98
CA PHE A 82 0.63 14.47 6.68
C PHE A 82 -0.42 14.22 5.57
N TRP A 83 -1.66 14.66 5.77
CA TRP A 83 -2.75 14.47 4.80
C TRP A 83 -2.45 15.10 3.44
N ARG A 84 -1.90 16.32 3.42
CA ARG A 84 -1.49 16.96 2.17
C ARG A 84 -0.48 16.13 1.38
N ARG A 85 0.50 15.52 2.06
CA ARG A 85 1.48 14.65 1.40
C ARG A 85 0.85 13.37 0.85
N ARG A 86 -0.10 12.78 1.59
CA ARG A 86 -0.82 11.58 1.14
C ARG A 86 -1.74 11.89 -0.04
N ALA A 87 -2.51 12.96 0.05
CA ALA A 87 -3.34 13.43 -1.04
C ALA A 87 -2.52 13.73 -2.32
N ALA A 88 -1.39 14.42 -2.19
CA ALA A 88 -0.50 14.71 -3.32
C ALA A 88 0.10 13.44 -3.96
N ARG A 89 0.17 12.34 -3.25
CA ARG A 89 0.64 11.05 -3.77
C ARG A 89 -0.45 10.28 -4.51
N ILE A 90 -1.68 10.27 -3.97
CA ILE A 90 -2.77 9.41 -4.47
C ILE A 90 -3.60 10.13 -5.54
N LEU A 91 -4.13 11.31 -5.20
CA LEU A 91 -5.17 11.95 -6.01
C LEU A 91 -4.74 12.26 -7.44
N PRO A 92 -3.54 12.79 -7.73
CA PRO A 92 -3.18 13.13 -9.11
C PRO A 92 -3.18 11.91 -10.04
N ASN A 93 -2.56 10.80 -9.63
CA ASN A 93 -2.54 9.58 -10.43
C ASN A 93 -3.94 8.99 -10.59
N HIS A 94 -4.71 8.94 -9.50
CA HIS A 94 -6.09 8.46 -9.52
C HIS A 94 -6.95 9.24 -10.50
N LEU A 95 -6.94 10.57 -10.43
CA LEU A 95 -7.76 11.43 -11.30
C LEU A 95 -7.37 11.29 -12.78
N VAL A 96 -6.07 11.23 -13.09
CA VAL A 96 -5.59 11.03 -14.46
C VAL A 96 -6.06 9.67 -15.00
N VAL A 97 -5.89 8.61 -14.23
CA VAL A 97 -6.30 7.26 -14.67
C VAL A 97 -7.82 7.15 -14.78
N CYS A 98 -8.58 7.71 -13.82
CA CYS A 98 -10.05 7.76 -13.94
C CYS A 98 -10.50 8.54 -15.18
N ALA A 99 -9.87 9.66 -15.50
CA ALA A 99 -10.21 10.42 -16.70
C ALA A 99 -10.00 9.59 -17.99
N VAL A 100 -8.90 8.81 -18.05
CA VAL A 100 -8.65 7.89 -19.17
C VAL A 100 -9.73 6.81 -19.26
N PHE A 101 -10.09 6.17 -18.13
CA PHE A 101 -11.16 5.16 -18.11
C PHE A 101 -12.52 5.74 -18.52
N ILE A 102 -12.88 6.91 -17.98
CA ILE A 102 -14.15 7.59 -18.32
C ILE A 102 -14.19 7.91 -19.80
N LEU A 103 -13.10 8.47 -20.36
CA LEU A 103 -13.01 8.75 -21.79
C LEU A 103 -13.22 7.48 -22.63
N LEU A 104 -12.57 6.39 -22.27
CA LEU A 104 -12.73 5.10 -22.97
C LEU A 104 -14.15 4.54 -22.85
N LEU A 105 -14.78 4.65 -21.69
CA LEU A 105 -16.18 4.26 -21.51
C LEU A 105 -17.12 5.09 -22.41
N ILE A 106 -16.90 6.39 -22.53
CA ILE A 106 -17.66 7.26 -23.43
C ILE A 106 -17.43 6.87 -24.90
N LEU A 107 -16.19 6.63 -25.31
CA LEU A 107 -15.85 6.30 -26.70
C LEU A 107 -16.34 4.91 -27.11
N VAL A 108 -16.26 3.92 -26.22
CA VAL A 108 -16.60 2.52 -26.52
C VAL A 108 -18.06 2.18 -26.25
N ARG A 109 -18.64 2.74 -25.18
CA ARG A 109 -19.99 2.43 -24.71
C ARG A 109 -21.00 3.58 -24.86
N GLY A 110 -20.56 4.72 -25.39
CA GLY A 110 -21.41 5.92 -25.55
C GLY A 110 -21.69 6.68 -24.25
N GLY A 111 -21.14 6.25 -23.09
CA GLY A 111 -21.32 6.94 -21.82
C GLY A 111 -20.66 6.24 -20.65
N ALA A 112 -20.49 6.97 -19.55
CA ALA A 112 -20.04 6.43 -18.27
C ALA A 112 -21.20 6.45 -17.25
N PRO A 113 -21.41 5.35 -16.49
CA PRO A 113 -22.51 5.29 -15.54
C PRO A 113 -22.29 6.29 -14.38
N LEU A 114 -23.31 7.11 -14.07
CA LEU A 114 -23.16 8.24 -13.15
C LEU A 114 -22.71 7.82 -11.75
N TRP A 115 -23.45 6.94 -11.07
CA TRP A 115 -23.17 6.58 -9.67
C TRP A 115 -21.83 5.85 -9.48
N PRO A 116 -21.48 4.83 -10.31
CA PRO A 116 -20.14 4.24 -10.29
C PRO A 116 -19.03 5.25 -10.52
N THR A 117 -19.23 6.20 -11.44
CA THR A 117 -18.23 7.25 -11.74
C THR A 117 -18.03 8.19 -10.56
N VAL A 118 -19.13 8.68 -9.96
CA VAL A 118 -19.05 9.57 -8.78
C VAL A 118 -18.41 8.84 -7.59
N ALA A 119 -18.85 7.61 -7.29
CA ALA A 119 -18.29 6.84 -6.19
C ALA A 119 -16.81 6.56 -6.35
N ASN A 120 -16.38 6.23 -7.59
CA ASN A 120 -14.98 5.96 -7.89
C ASN A 120 -14.11 7.23 -7.82
N LEU A 121 -14.56 8.36 -8.40
CA LEU A 121 -13.85 9.63 -8.31
C LEU A 121 -13.70 10.12 -6.86
N ALA A 122 -14.74 9.91 -6.04
CA ALA A 122 -14.73 10.26 -4.62
C ALA A 122 -13.99 9.24 -3.73
N LEU A 123 -13.57 8.09 -4.27
CA LEU A 123 -12.96 6.98 -3.54
C LEU A 123 -13.80 6.46 -2.38
N VAL A 124 -15.13 6.32 -2.63
CA VAL A 124 -16.09 5.78 -1.64
C VAL A 124 -16.74 4.47 -2.08
N GLN A 125 -16.39 3.93 -3.24
CA GLN A 125 -16.98 2.71 -3.81
C GLN A 125 -16.85 1.48 -2.92
N SER A 126 -15.79 1.35 -2.12
CA SER A 126 -15.60 0.22 -1.20
C SER A 126 -16.54 0.23 0.02
N TRP A 127 -17.21 1.36 0.28
CA TRP A 127 -18.19 1.46 1.36
C TRP A 127 -19.60 0.98 0.93
N ILE A 128 -19.80 0.75 -0.37
CA ILE A 128 -21.08 0.44 -0.95
C ILE A 128 -21.08 -1.04 -1.39
N PRO A 129 -21.89 -1.92 -0.75
CA PRO A 129 -21.94 -3.34 -1.09
C PRO A 129 -22.79 -3.56 -2.37
N ASN A 130 -22.34 -2.97 -3.47
CA ASN A 130 -22.96 -3.09 -4.77
C ASN A 130 -21.89 -3.32 -5.84
N GLU A 131 -21.94 -4.48 -6.50
CA GLU A 131 -20.93 -4.90 -7.47
C GLU A 131 -20.80 -3.93 -8.65
N PHE A 132 -21.92 -3.41 -9.16
CA PHE A 132 -21.93 -2.47 -10.28
C PHE A 132 -21.25 -1.14 -9.92
N ILE A 133 -21.46 -0.63 -8.71
CA ILE A 133 -20.79 0.59 -8.22
C ILE A 133 -19.31 0.31 -7.97
N PHE A 134 -19.02 -0.82 -7.38
CA PHE A 134 -17.66 -1.22 -7.02
C PHE A 134 -16.75 -1.38 -8.25
N ASN A 135 -17.21 -2.08 -9.29
CA ASN A 135 -16.44 -2.36 -10.52
C ASN A 135 -16.51 -1.24 -11.56
N GLY A 136 -17.15 -0.11 -11.28
CA GLY A 136 -17.69 0.82 -12.25
C GLY A 136 -16.74 1.53 -13.20
N VAL A 137 -15.59 2.07 -12.74
CA VAL A 137 -14.66 2.84 -13.59
C VAL A 137 -13.30 2.17 -13.62
N ASN A 138 -12.58 2.21 -12.52
CA ASN A 138 -11.29 1.54 -12.36
C ASN A 138 -11.38 0.53 -11.22
N PRO A 139 -11.69 -0.76 -11.50
CA PRO A 139 -11.91 -1.75 -10.45
C PRO A 139 -10.80 -1.81 -9.39
N PRO A 140 -9.49 -1.86 -9.73
CA PRO A 140 -8.43 -1.89 -8.72
C PRO A 140 -8.43 -0.72 -7.73
N SER A 141 -9.02 0.43 -8.08
CA SER A 141 -9.01 1.61 -7.21
C SER A 141 -9.82 1.47 -5.92
N TRP A 142 -10.54 0.35 -5.74
CA TRP A 142 -11.22 0.08 -4.47
C TRP A 142 -10.25 0.09 -3.27
N SER A 143 -9.02 -0.39 -3.46
CA SER A 143 -8.01 -0.38 -2.41
C SER A 143 -7.61 1.04 -2.00
N LEU A 144 -7.66 2.01 -2.93
CA LEU A 144 -7.43 3.43 -2.63
C LEU A 144 -8.54 4.01 -1.76
N SER A 145 -9.79 3.54 -1.93
CA SER A 145 -10.91 3.90 -1.04
C SER A 145 -10.61 3.46 0.41
N CYS A 146 -10.06 2.27 0.59
CA CYS A 146 -9.57 1.82 1.89
C CYS A 146 -8.38 2.69 2.39
N GLU A 147 -7.41 2.97 1.53
CA GLU A 147 -6.22 3.76 1.90
C GLU A 147 -6.57 5.20 2.32
N ILE A 148 -7.53 5.86 1.68
CA ILE A 148 -7.99 7.21 2.11
C ILE A 148 -8.53 7.15 3.53
N PHE A 149 -9.31 6.13 3.88
CA PHE A 149 -9.79 5.93 5.25
C PHE A 149 -8.64 5.66 6.24
N PHE A 150 -7.69 4.81 5.86
CA PHE A 150 -6.50 4.54 6.68
C PHE A 150 -5.70 5.82 6.95
N TYR A 151 -5.47 6.62 5.90
CA TYR A 151 -4.69 7.86 6.05
C TYR A 151 -5.46 8.94 6.81
N ALA A 152 -6.78 8.98 6.66
CA ALA A 152 -7.60 9.88 7.47
C ALA A 152 -7.43 9.57 8.97
N SER A 153 -7.50 8.30 9.36
CA SER A 153 -7.47 7.85 10.76
C SER A 153 -6.06 7.70 11.35
N PHE A 154 -5.02 7.54 10.51
CA PHE A 154 -3.65 7.20 10.92
C PHE A 154 -3.08 8.02 12.08
N PRO A 155 -3.19 9.38 12.12
CA PRO A 155 -2.58 10.15 13.20
C PRO A 155 -3.11 9.79 14.58
N TRP A 156 -4.42 9.53 14.69
CA TRP A 156 -5.06 9.16 15.95
C TRP A 156 -4.78 7.72 16.35
N VAL A 157 -4.82 6.80 15.39
CA VAL A 157 -4.49 5.38 15.60
C VAL A 157 -3.05 5.24 16.06
N LEU A 158 -2.10 5.90 15.37
CA LEU A 158 -0.70 5.88 15.78
C LEU A 158 -0.49 6.48 17.17
N ALA A 159 -1.14 7.60 17.49
CA ALA A 159 -1.04 8.23 18.80
C ALA A 159 -1.52 7.32 19.92
N GLY A 160 -2.60 6.56 19.71
CA GLY A 160 -3.10 5.54 20.64
C GLY A 160 -2.11 4.38 20.81
N ILE A 161 -1.63 3.81 19.69
CA ILE A 161 -0.73 2.65 19.70
C ILE A 161 0.64 2.99 20.30
N ARG A 162 1.17 4.19 20.10
CA ARG A 162 2.43 4.64 20.73
C ARG A 162 2.40 4.61 22.26
N ARG A 163 1.23 4.73 22.89
CA ARG A 163 1.04 4.69 24.35
C ARG A 163 1.03 3.27 24.91
N LEU A 164 0.88 2.25 24.08
CA LEU A 164 0.80 0.86 24.52
C LEU A 164 2.18 0.34 24.93
N ASN A 165 2.21 -0.46 26.00
CA ASN A 165 3.40 -1.22 26.39
C ASN A 165 3.55 -2.50 25.52
N ALA A 166 4.63 -3.25 25.73
CA ALA A 166 4.93 -4.45 24.96
C ALA A 166 3.83 -5.50 25.01
N ALA A 167 3.27 -5.77 26.19
CA ALA A 167 2.21 -6.77 26.35
C ALA A 167 0.96 -6.38 25.57
N TRP A 168 0.52 -5.13 25.68
CA TRP A 168 -0.64 -4.64 24.95
C TRP A 168 -0.42 -4.59 23.42
N LEU A 169 0.81 -4.34 22.95
CA LEU A 169 1.11 -4.43 21.51
C LEU A 169 0.94 -5.86 21.00
N TRP A 170 1.44 -6.87 21.74
CA TRP A 170 1.26 -8.27 21.34
C TRP A 170 -0.19 -8.73 21.45
N SER A 171 -0.91 -8.31 22.52
CA SER A 171 -2.34 -8.58 22.65
C SER A 171 -3.16 -7.97 21.53
N LEU A 172 -2.84 -6.74 21.11
CA LEU A 172 -3.50 -6.08 19.99
C LEU A 172 -3.20 -6.81 18.67
N ALA A 173 -1.94 -7.21 18.43
CA ALA A 173 -1.59 -8.00 17.24
C ALA A 173 -2.36 -9.33 17.20
N GLY A 174 -2.40 -10.07 18.32
CA GLY A 174 -3.17 -11.31 18.45
C GLY A 174 -4.68 -11.10 18.25
N GLY A 175 -5.24 -10.04 18.83
CA GLY A 175 -6.65 -9.68 18.67
C GLY A 175 -7.02 -9.33 17.23
N ILE A 176 -6.13 -8.61 16.51
CA ILE A 176 -6.31 -8.31 15.07
C ILE A 176 -6.31 -9.59 14.25
N VAL A 177 -5.33 -10.47 14.47
CA VAL A 177 -5.26 -11.76 13.77
C VAL A 177 -6.50 -12.59 14.05
N ALA A 178 -6.94 -12.68 15.31
CA ALA A 178 -8.16 -13.40 15.69
C ALA A 178 -9.41 -12.80 14.99
N ALA A 179 -9.52 -11.49 14.94
CA ALA A 179 -10.63 -10.81 14.25
C ALA A 179 -10.64 -11.14 12.74
N MET A 180 -9.46 -11.17 12.09
CA MET A 180 -9.34 -11.52 10.67
C MET A 180 -9.64 -13.00 10.40
N LEU A 181 -9.35 -13.89 11.35
CA LEU A 181 -9.72 -15.32 11.27
C LEU A 181 -11.23 -15.52 11.45
N VAL A 182 -11.88 -14.70 12.26
CA VAL A 182 -13.33 -14.77 12.54
C VAL A 182 -14.17 -14.08 11.46
N ALA A 183 -13.63 -13.06 10.79
CA ALA A 183 -14.38 -12.26 9.80
C ALA A 183 -15.06 -13.10 8.69
N PRO A 184 -14.44 -14.14 8.09
CA PRO A 184 -15.12 -15.01 7.13
C PRO A 184 -16.29 -15.77 7.73
N ALA A 185 -16.15 -16.34 8.93
CA ALA A 185 -17.22 -17.04 9.61
C ALA A 185 -18.41 -16.10 9.93
N PHE A 186 -18.10 -14.89 10.40
CA PHE A 186 -19.10 -13.84 10.60
C PHE A 186 -19.84 -13.52 9.29
N SER A 187 -19.08 -13.34 8.21
CA SER A 187 -19.64 -13.03 6.89
C SER A 187 -20.61 -14.11 6.42
N LEU A 188 -20.21 -15.38 6.53
CA LEU A 188 -21.05 -16.52 6.14
C LEU A 188 -22.33 -16.65 7.00
N ALA A 189 -22.23 -16.30 8.28
CA ALA A 189 -23.36 -16.45 9.22
C ALA A 189 -24.39 -15.33 9.14
N PHE A 190 -23.97 -14.08 8.80
CA PHE A 190 -24.80 -12.90 8.97
C PHE A 190 -25.05 -12.10 7.69
N LEU A 191 -24.30 -12.35 6.61
CA LEU A 191 -24.47 -11.60 5.36
C LEU A 191 -25.21 -12.44 4.30
N PRO A 192 -25.96 -11.77 3.38
CA PRO A 192 -26.69 -12.45 2.32
C PRO A 192 -25.78 -13.35 1.47
N ALA A 193 -26.31 -14.52 1.13
CA ALA A 193 -25.65 -15.49 0.24
C ALA A 193 -25.91 -15.18 -1.25
N GLU A 194 -26.53 -14.05 -1.57
CA GLU A 194 -26.83 -13.56 -2.92
C GLU A 194 -26.66 -12.03 -3.00
N PRO A 195 -26.40 -11.47 -4.19
CA PRO A 195 -26.12 -12.16 -5.45
C PRO A 195 -24.74 -12.83 -5.47
N THR A 196 -24.54 -13.85 -6.33
CA THR A 196 -23.22 -14.42 -6.60
C THR A 196 -22.31 -13.38 -7.24
N TYR A 197 -21.04 -13.35 -6.84
CA TYR A 197 -20.06 -12.42 -7.38
C TYR A 197 -19.60 -12.87 -8.78
N THR A 198 -19.59 -11.96 -9.73
CA THR A 198 -19.21 -12.25 -11.13
C THR A 198 -17.78 -12.82 -11.28
N TYR A 199 -16.87 -12.44 -10.38
CA TYR A 199 -15.43 -12.75 -10.49
C TYR A 199 -14.93 -13.74 -9.43
N ALA A 200 -15.81 -14.34 -8.64
CA ALA A 200 -15.41 -15.30 -7.61
C ALA A 200 -16.59 -16.23 -7.23
N ASP A 201 -16.27 -17.46 -6.89
CA ASP A 201 -17.26 -18.44 -6.40
C ASP A 201 -17.64 -18.15 -4.94
N ALA A 202 -18.34 -17.04 -4.74
CA ALA A 202 -18.87 -16.58 -3.46
C ALA A 202 -20.00 -15.59 -3.67
N ALA A 203 -20.83 -15.37 -2.66
CA ALA A 203 -21.79 -14.27 -2.67
C ALA A 203 -21.06 -12.92 -2.59
N PHE A 204 -21.47 -11.93 -3.43
CA PHE A 204 -20.83 -10.61 -3.46
C PHE A 204 -20.83 -9.91 -2.09
N PRO A 205 -21.93 -9.86 -1.32
CA PRO A 205 -21.93 -9.21 0.00
C PRO A 205 -20.94 -9.84 0.97
N GLN A 206 -20.79 -11.17 0.94
CA GLN A 206 -19.88 -11.92 1.80
C GLN A 206 -18.41 -11.66 1.41
N PHE A 207 -18.12 -11.73 0.10
CA PHE A 207 -16.80 -11.45 -0.44
C PHE A 207 -16.41 -9.97 -0.22
N TRP A 208 -17.33 -9.03 -0.50
CA TRP A 208 -17.12 -7.61 -0.26
C TRP A 208 -16.75 -7.32 1.19
N PHE A 209 -17.49 -7.87 2.15
CA PHE A 209 -17.24 -7.64 3.57
C PHE A 209 -15.84 -8.05 3.98
N VAL A 210 -15.41 -9.25 3.56
CA VAL A 210 -14.11 -9.80 3.95
C VAL A 210 -12.97 -9.14 3.20
N GLN A 211 -13.11 -8.96 1.87
CA GLN A 211 -12.01 -8.58 1.00
C GLN A 211 -11.92 -7.07 0.75
N GLN A 212 -13.04 -6.34 0.75
CA GLN A 212 -13.09 -5.00 0.18
C GLN A 212 -13.59 -3.93 1.15
N PHE A 213 -14.26 -4.32 2.25
CA PHE A 213 -14.81 -3.38 3.20
C PHE A 213 -13.72 -2.68 4.01
N PRO A 214 -13.69 -1.32 4.01
CA PRO A 214 -12.57 -0.57 4.58
C PRO A 214 -12.31 -0.84 6.06
N LEU A 215 -13.32 -1.17 6.87
CA LEU A 215 -13.14 -1.45 8.30
C LEU A 215 -12.44 -2.79 8.53
N ILE A 216 -12.73 -3.82 7.73
CA ILE A 216 -12.02 -5.11 7.82
C ILE A 216 -10.58 -4.94 7.33
N ARG A 217 -10.38 -4.25 6.21
CA ARG A 217 -9.02 -4.00 5.66
C ARG A 217 -8.18 -3.06 6.55
N MET A 218 -8.83 -2.25 7.40
CA MET A 218 -8.14 -1.45 8.41
C MET A 218 -7.35 -2.31 9.41
N LEU A 219 -7.76 -3.55 9.64
CA LEU A 219 -7.05 -4.50 10.52
C LEU A 219 -5.64 -4.80 9.99
N ASP A 220 -5.46 -5.01 8.68
CA ASP A 220 -4.14 -5.17 8.07
C ASP A 220 -3.27 -3.94 8.29
N PHE A 221 -3.83 -2.76 8.06
CA PHE A 221 -3.12 -1.50 8.22
C PHE A 221 -2.69 -1.27 9.66
N VAL A 222 -3.59 -1.51 10.63
CA VAL A 222 -3.29 -1.39 12.07
C VAL A 222 -2.26 -2.44 12.49
N LEU A 223 -2.35 -3.67 11.99
CA LEU A 223 -1.32 -4.69 12.21
C LEU A 223 0.06 -4.20 11.75
N GLY A 224 0.13 -3.57 10.58
CA GLY A 224 1.35 -2.94 10.09
C GLY A 224 1.91 -1.88 11.04
N ILE A 225 1.06 -1.04 11.64
CA ILE A 225 1.47 -0.05 12.65
C ILE A 225 2.03 -0.73 13.90
N VAL A 226 1.34 -1.78 14.39
CA VAL A 226 1.76 -2.53 15.60
C VAL A 226 3.11 -3.21 15.35
N ILE A 227 3.28 -3.88 14.21
CA ILE A 227 4.55 -4.53 13.82
C ILE A 227 5.68 -3.50 13.77
N ALA A 228 5.45 -2.33 13.17
CA ALA A 228 6.47 -1.28 13.12
C ALA A 228 6.89 -0.85 14.52
N GLN A 229 5.95 -0.67 15.46
CA GLN A 229 6.25 -0.34 16.86
C GLN A 229 7.04 -1.46 17.56
N LEU A 230 6.69 -2.73 17.34
CA LEU A 230 7.41 -3.87 17.89
C LEU A 230 8.84 -3.96 17.35
N VAL A 231 9.02 -3.78 16.03
CA VAL A 231 10.35 -3.79 15.39
C VAL A 231 11.21 -2.60 15.87
N MET A 232 10.65 -1.39 15.91
CA MET A 232 11.35 -0.18 16.35
C MET A 232 11.81 -0.26 17.81
N ARG A 233 11.06 -0.96 18.67
CA ARG A 233 11.40 -1.18 20.10
C ARG A 233 12.28 -2.40 20.33
N GLY A 234 12.66 -3.15 19.27
CA GLY A 234 13.47 -4.37 19.39
C GLY A 234 12.73 -5.56 20.01
N LEU A 235 11.39 -5.53 20.02
CA LEU A 235 10.51 -6.53 20.66
C LEU A 235 10.02 -7.60 19.68
N TRP A 236 10.32 -7.47 18.39
CA TRP A 236 9.86 -8.42 17.36
C TRP A 236 10.69 -9.71 17.36
N ILE A 237 10.05 -10.82 16.98
CA ILE A 237 10.70 -12.11 16.84
C ILE A 237 11.84 -12.09 15.81
N ARG A 238 12.86 -12.93 16.04
CA ARG A 238 14.02 -13.05 15.13
C ARG A 238 13.74 -14.10 14.06
N LEU A 239 13.28 -13.66 12.90
CA LEU A 239 13.08 -14.49 11.72
C LEU A 239 13.87 -13.90 10.56
N SER A 240 14.63 -14.74 9.83
CA SER A 240 15.35 -14.32 8.63
C SER A 240 14.42 -14.06 7.46
N LEU A 241 14.81 -13.21 6.51
CA LEU A 241 14.01 -12.93 5.31
C LEU A 241 13.73 -14.19 4.48
N PRO A 242 14.71 -15.09 4.20
CA PRO A 242 14.42 -16.36 3.53
C PRO A 242 13.44 -17.26 4.32
N GLY A 243 13.58 -17.32 5.64
CA GLY A 243 12.64 -18.07 6.48
C GLY A 243 11.22 -17.52 6.42
N ALA A 244 11.05 -16.20 6.47
CA ALA A 244 9.76 -15.53 6.32
C ALA A 244 9.16 -15.77 4.91
N ALA A 245 9.98 -15.73 3.87
CA ALA A 245 9.55 -16.03 2.50
C ALA A 245 9.08 -17.49 2.36
N LEU A 246 9.79 -18.44 2.95
CA LEU A 246 9.39 -19.86 2.95
C LEU A 246 8.06 -20.07 3.69
N VAL A 247 7.88 -19.43 4.85
CA VAL A 247 6.60 -19.46 5.58
C VAL A 247 5.48 -18.87 4.72
N THR A 248 5.74 -17.75 4.02
CA THR A 248 4.75 -17.13 3.14
C THR A 248 4.35 -18.07 1.99
N LEU A 249 5.31 -18.75 1.38
CA LEU A 249 5.07 -19.74 0.33
C LEU A 249 4.26 -20.95 0.85
N ALA A 250 4.61 -21.47 2.02
CA ALA A 250 3.90 -22.59 2.62
C ALA A 250 2.44 -22.23 2.93
N PHE A 251 2.20 -21.05 3.51
CA PHE A 251 0.85 -20.55 3.78
C PHE A 251 0.06 -20.19 2.52
N TYR A 252 0.76 -19.80 1.45
CA TYR A 252 0.12 -19.67 0.15
C TYR A 252 -0.44 -21.02 -0.34
N GLY A 253 0.33 -22.10 -0.21
CA GLY A 253 -0.18 -23.46 -0.48
C GLY A 253 -1.39 -23.83 0.40
N VAL A 254 -1.40 -23.43 1.67
CA VAL A 254 -2.57 -23.62 2.55
C VAL A 254 -3.76 -22.78 2.05
N SER A 255 -3.53 -21.56 1.55
CA SER A 255 -4.59 -20.70 1.05
C SER A 255 -5.32 -21.28 -0.15
N GLU A 256 -4.69 -22.19 -0.92
CA GLU A 256 -5.32 -22.85 -2.07
C GLU A 256 -6.33 -23.94 -1.68
N VAL A 257 -6.23 -24.49 -0.47
CA VAL A 257 -7.08 -25.59 -0.02
C VAL A 257 -8.14 -25.18 1.01
N VAL A 258 -8.07 -23.96 1.55
CA VAL A 258 -9.11 -23.45 2.45
C VAL A 258 -10.22 -22.75 1.65
N PRO A 259 -11.46 -22.61 2.21
CA PRO A 259 -12.55 -21.89 1.54
C PRO A 259 -12.14 -20.47 1.14
N LEU A 260 -12.64 -20.00 0.01
CA LEU A 260 -12.24 -18.74 -0.63
C LEU A 260 -12.23 -17.54 0.34
N LEU A 261 -13.27 -17.36 1.14
CA LEU A 261 -13.35 -16.22 2.05
C LEU A 261 -12.24 -16.22 3.13
N TYR A 262 -11.77 -17.40 3.53
CA TYR A 262 -10.61 -17.54 4.43
C TYR A 262 -9.29 -17.28 3.70
N SER A 263 -9.18 -17.74 2.45
CA SER A 263 -7.95 -17.59 1.68
C SER A 263 -7.61 -16.14 1.38
N VAL A 264 -8.61 -15.31 1.06
CA VAL A 264 -8.40 -13.92 0.61
C VAL A 264 -7.96 -12.97 1.71
N VAL A 265 -8.16 -13.33 3.00
CA VAL A 265 -7.80 -12.48 4.15
C VAL A 265 -7.04 -13.25 5.22
N ALA A 266 -7.65 -14.30 5.77
CA ALA A 266 -7.23 -14.93 7.00
C ALA A 266 -5.93 -15.75 6.85
N ALA A 267 -5.83 -16.53 5.78
CA ALA A 267 -4.71 -17.46 5.58
C ALA A 267 -3.36 -16.73 5.49
N MET A 268 -3.32 -15.54 4.91
CA MET A 268 -2.07 -14.85 4.61
C MET A 268 -1.68 -13.77 5.62
N VAL A 269 -2.52 -13.42 6.60
CA VAL A 269 -2.26 -12.29 7.52
C VAL A 269 -0.98 -12.48 8.35
N ILE A 270 -0.78 -13.67 8.91
CA ILE A 270 0.40 -13.97 9.73
C ILE A 270 1.68 -13.99 8.88
N PRO A 271 1.77 -14.80 7.79
CA PRO A 271 3.00 -14.86 7.00
C PRO A 271 3.37 -13.52 6.37
N LEU A 272 2.41 -12.70 5.93
CA LEU A 272 2.69 -11.37 5.41
C LEU A 272 3.22 -10.41 6.49
N ALA A 273 2.68 -10.49 7.71
CA ALA A 273 3.20 -9.75 8.86
C ALA A 273 4.66 -10.12 9.17
N LEU A 274 4.98 -11.42 9.15
CA LEU A 274 6.34 -11.93 9.33
C LEU A 274 7.26 -11.46 8.22
N LEU A 275 6.81 -11.50 6.97
CA LEU A 275 7.59 -11.09 5.79
C LEU A 275 7.95 -9.60 5.84
N VAL A 276 6.97 -8.72 6.15
CA VAL A 276 7.20 -7.28 6.27
C VAL A 276 8.22 -6.97 7.37
N ALA A 277 8.07 -7.59 8.54
CA ALA A 277 8.99 -7.38 9.66
C ALA A 277 10.40 -7.92 9.38
N ALA A 278 10.51 -9.11 8.78
CA ALA A 278 11.81 -9.70 8.43
C ALA A 278 12.55 -8.87 7.38
N ALA A 279 11.84 -8.35 6.37
CA ALA A 279 12.42 -7.48 5.36
C ALA A 279 12.90 -6.15 5.94
N ALA A 280 12.13 -5.53 6.84
CA ALA A 280 12.52 -4.31 7.53
C ALA A 280 13.78 -4.53 8.40
N ARG A 281 13.83 -5.63 9.14
CA ARG A 281 15.00 -5.99 9.95
C ARG A 281 16.23 -6.25 9.10
N ALA A 282 16.09 -6.96 7.98
CA ALA A 282 17.19 -7.18 7.04
C ALA A 282 17.79 -5.85 6.54
N ASP A 283 16.94 -4.84 6.31
CA ASP A 283 17.39 -3.51 5.94
C ASP A 283 18.10 -2.77 7.08
N VAL A 284 17.57 -2.84 8.30
CA VAL A 284 18.16 -2.21 9.50
C VAL A 284 19.50 -2.84 9.87
N GLU A 285 19.59 -4.16 9.83
CA GLU A 285 20.78 -4.94 10.14
C GLU A 285 21.83 -4.93 9.00
N GLY A 286 21.49 -4.32 7.85
CA GLY A 286 22.39 -4.18 6.70
C GLY A 286 22.63 -5.48 5.93
N HIS A 287 21.75 -6.48 6.08
CA HIS A 287 21.86 -7.74 5.37
C HIS A 287 21.72 -7.54 3.86
N ARG A 288 22.48 -8.32 3.08
CA ARG A 288 22.36 -8.33 1.62
C ARG A 288 21.03 -8.97 1.21
N SER A 289 20.35 -8.33 0.26
CA SER A 289 19.11 -8.85 -0.33
C SER A 289 19.11 -8.55 -1.83
N PRO A 290 18.72 -9.49 -2.70
CA PRO A 290 18.57 -9.25 -4.13
C PRO A 290 17.50 -8.18 -4.43
N LEU A 291 16.59 -7.93 -3.48
CA LEU A 291 15.53 -6.93 -3.58
C LEU A 291 16.01 -5.47 -3.39
N ARG A 292 17.27 -5.26 -3.08
CA ARG A 292 17.90 -3.92 -2.93
C ARG A 292 18.51 -3.39 -4.23
N GLY A 293 18.32 -4.11 -5.34
CA GLY A 293 18.85 -3.74 -6.65
C GLY A 293 18.19 -2.49 -7.25
N ARG A 294 18.81 -1.92 -8.27
CA ARG A 294 18.27 -0.74 -8.99
C ARG A 294 16.93 -1.06 -9.68
N VAL A 295 16.82 -2.24 -10.29
CA VAL A 295 15.60 -2.68 -10.99
C VAL A 295 14.45 -2.87 -10.01
N THR A 296 14.67 -3.63 -8.93
CA THR A 296 13.65 -3.89 -7.91
C THR A 296 13.24 -2.60 -7.20
N GLY A 297 14.17 -1.70 -6.93
CA GLY A 297 13.88 -0.38 -6.38
C GLY A 297 13.01 0.47 -7.31
N TRP A 298 13.31 0.49 -8.61
CA TRP A 298 12.52 1.20 -9.60
C TRP A 298 11.12 0.61 -9.79
N LEU A 299 10.98 -0.72 -9.79
CA LEU A 299 9.68 -1.40 -9.78
C LEU A 299 8.85 -1.01 -8.55
N GLY A 300 9.49 -0.94 -7.38
CA GLY A 300 8.84 -0.47 -6.17
C GLY A 300 8.38 1.00 -6.24
N ASP A 301 9.19 1.88 -6.84
CA ASP A 301 8.86 3.30 -6.98
C ASP A 301 7.68 3.51 -7.94
N THR A 302 7.60 2.74 -9.03
CA THR A 302 6.54 2.82 -10.05
C THR A 302 5.31 1.97 -9.74
N SER A 303 5.36 1.11 -8.72
CA SER A 303 4.33 0.12 -8.39
C SER A 303 2.92 0.69 -8.21
N PHE A 304 2.79 1.92 -7.70
CA PHE A 304 1.50 2.57 -7.51
C PHE A 304 0.86 2.97 -8.85
N ALA A 305 1.61 3.61 -9.74
CA ALA A 305 1.13 3.94 -11.08
C ALA A 305 0.84 2.67 -11.90
N PHE A 306 1.69 1.64 -11.77
CA PHE A 306 1.51 0.34 -12.38
C PHE A 306 0.19 -0.31 -11.94
N TYR A 307 -0.08 -0.33 -10.64
CA TYR A 307 -1.30 -0.88 -10.06
C TYR A 307 -2.57 -0.19 -10.59
N LEU A 308 -2.54 1.11 -10.82
CA LEU A 308 -3.71 1.82 -11.34
C LEU A 308 -4.00 1.55 -12.82
N LEU A 309 -2.96 1.24 -13.62
CA LEU A 309 -3.05 1.15 -15.07
C LEU A 309 -3.21 -0.28 -15.61
N HIS A 310 -2.77 -1.31 -14.84
CA HIS A 310 -2.61 -2.66 -15.36
C HIS A 310 -3.92 -3.26 -15.90
N ILE A 311 -5.05 -3.03 -15.22
CA ILE A 311 -6.33 -3.60 -15.65
C ILE A 311 -6.77 -3.02 -16.99
N LEU A 312 -6.49 -1.75 -17.26
CA LEU A 312 -6.78 -1.11 -18.52
C LEU A 312 -6.06 -1.80 -19.70
N VAL A 313 -4.78 -2.10 -19.49
CA VAL A 313 -3.96 -2.76 -20.51
C VAL A 313 -4.39 -4.21 -20.68
N LEU A 314 -4.71 -4.91 -19.60
CA LEU A 314 -5.22 -6.28 -19.64
C LEU A 314 -6.56 -6.38 -20.39
N TYR A 315 -7.48 -5.44 -20.19
CA TYR A 315 -8.72 -5.34 -20.98
C TYR A 315 -8.43 -5.21 -22.46
N GLY A 316 -7.52 -4.31 -22.83
CA GLY A 316 -7.11 -4.15 -24.24
C GLY A 316 -6.50 -5.41 -24.81
N ALA A 317 -5.62 -6.08 -24.08
CA ALA A 317 -4.95 -7.30 -24.50
C ALA A 317 -5.93 -8.49 -24.68
N ALA A 318 -6.85 -8.68 -23.72
CA ALA A 318 -7.85 -9.75 -23.77
C ALA A 318 -8.81 -9.59 -24.95
N ASN A 319 -9.20 -8.37 -25.30
CA ASN A 319 -10.08 -8.10 -26.44
C ASN A 319 -9.42 -8.36 -27.81
N MET A 320 -8.11 -8.63 -27.88
CA MET A 320 -7.44 -9.03 -29.13
C MET A 320 -7.82 -10.45 -29.56
N ALA A 321 -8.19 -11.33 -28.62
CA ALA A 321 -8.68 -12.69 -28.90
C ALA A 321 -9.75 -13.09 -27.88
N PRO A 322 -11.03 -12.82 -28.15
CA PRO A 322 -12.14 -13.12 -27.23
C PRO A 322 -12.26 -14.59 -26.83
N ASN A 323 -11.74 -15.51 -27.64
CA ASN A 323 -11.74 -16.97 -27.38
C ASN A 323 -10.40 -17.48 -26.82
N GLY A 324 -9.56 -16.56 -26.32
CA GLY A 324 -8.21 -16.89 -25.83
C GLY A 324 -7.18 -17.11 -26.94
N PHE A 325 -5.95 -17.30 -26.52
CA PHE A 325 -4.78 -17.51 -27.38
C PHE A 325 -4.22 -18.92 -27.19
N GLY A 326 -3.50 -19.44 -28.18
CA GLY A 326 -2.62 -20.59 -27.96
C GLY A 326 -1.51 -20.22 -26.95
N VAL A 327 -0.97 -21.20 -26.22
CA VAL A 327 -0.10 -21.00 -25.04
C VAL A 327 1.03 -20.00 -25.28
N ALA A 328 1.81 -20.17 -26.36
CA ALA A 328 2.94 -19.28 -26.65
C ALA A 328 2.49 -17.85 -26.93
N ALA A 329 1.37 -17.66 -27.64
CA ALA A 329 0.82 -16.36 -27.93
C ALA A 329 0.24 -15.71 -26.67
N ALA A 330 -0.46 -16.47 -25.80
CA ALA A 330 -0.96 -16.00 -24.51
C ALA A 330 0.17 -15.44 -23.64
N LEU A 331 1.24 -16.21 -23.48
CA LEU A 331 2.41 -15.76 -22.70
C LEU A 331 3.07 -14.53 -23.32
N ALA A 332 3.22 -14.48 -24.65
CA ALA A 332 3.79 -13.31 -25.33
C ALA A 332 2.91 -12.05 -25.15
N VAL A 333 1.57 -12.19 -25.26
CA VAL A 333 0.62 -11.09 -25.05
C VAL A 333 0.64 -10.62 -23.59
N MET A 334 0.66 -11.52 -22.60
CA MET A 334 0.77 -11.17 -21.19
C MET A 334 2.09 -10.42 -20.87
N VAL A 335 3.23 -10.90 -21.40
CA VAL A 335 4.52 -10.21 -21.26
C VAL A 335 4.49 -8.85 -21.94
N GLY A 336 3.92 -8.75 -23.15
CA GLY A 336 3.72 -7.49 -23.85
C GLY A 336 2.86 -6.51 -23.06
N ALA A 337 1.73 -6.97 -22.51
CA ALA A 337 0.83 -6.18 -21.65
C ALA A 337 1.55 -5.72 -20.38
N TYR A 338 2.36 -6.58 -19.75
CA TYR A 338 3.19 -6.21 -18.61
C TYR A 338 4.17 -5.08 -18.97
N LEU A 339 4.89 -5.19 -20.07
CA LEU A 339 5.86 -4.19 -20.52
C LEU A 339 5.19 -2.87 -20.90
N VAL A 340 4.04 -2.90 -21.57
CA VAL A 340 3.23 -1.71 -21.88
C VAL A 340 2.76 -1.04 -20.60
N THR A 341 2.22 -1.81 -19.64
CA THR A 341 1.82 -1.28 -18.33
C THR A 341 2.98 -0.62 -17.61
N LEU A 342 4.15 -1.23 -17.64
CA LEU A 342 5.36 -0.73 -17.00
C LEU A 342 5.85 0.58 -17.64
N GLY A 343 5.79 0.67 -18.98
CA GLY A 343 6.09 1.90 -19.73
C GLY A 343 5.14 3.03 -19.36
N LEU A 344 3.82 2.78 -19.40
CA LEU A 344 2.79 3.76 -19.03
C LEU A 344 2.90 4.18 -17.55
N ALA A 345 3.16 3.23 -16.66
CA ALA A 345 3.38 3.51 -15.25
C ALA A 345 4.60 4.41 -15.01
N SER A 346 5.67 4.19 -15.76
CA SER A 346 6.88 5.02 -15.68
C SER A 346 6.60 6.44 -16.17
N LEU A 347 5.86 6.60 -17.25
CA LEU A 347 5.43 7.92 -17.75
C LEU A 347 4.53 8.63 -16.73
N LEU A 348 3.55 7.94 -16.15
CA LEU A 348 2.68 8.50 -15.12
C LEU A 348 3.46 8.89 -13.86
N HIS A 349 4.39 8.04 -13.42
CA HIS A 349 5.24 8.31 -12.27
C HIS A 349 6.14 9.54 -12.47
N VAL A 350 6.80 9.66 -13.64
CA VAL A 350 7.71 10.79 -13.94
C VAL A 350 6.93 12.06 -14.29
N GLY A 351 5.84 11.94 -15.06
CA GLY A 351 5.09 13.08 -15.58
C GLY A 351 4.07 13.67 -14.59
N VAL A 352 3.53 12.85 -13.69
CA VAL A 352 2.46 13.29 -12.76
C VAL A 352 2.88 13.12 -11.30
N GLU A 353 3.21 11.90 -10.86
CA GLU A 353 3.45 11.63 -9.42
C GLU A 353 4.64 12.42 -8.87
N ARG A 354 5.80 12.33 -9.50
CA ARG A 354 7.01 13.04 -9.05
C ARG A 354 6.86 14.57 -9.01
N PRO A 355 6.32 15.25 -10.04
CA PRO A 355 6.08 16.69 -9.99
C PRO A 355 5.13 17.11 -8.87
N MET A 356 4.02 16.38 -8.70
CA MET A 356 3.03 16.65 -7.66
C MET A 356 3.62 16.46 -6.26
N MET A 357 4.38 15.39 -6.04
CA MET A 357 5.09 15.17 -4.79
C MET A 357 6.14 16.27 -4.52
N ARG A 358 6.88 16.71 -5.54
CA ARG A 358 7.85 17.82 -5.40
C ARG A 358 7.17 19.13 -5.03
N ARG A 359 6.01 19.42 -5.61
CA ARG A 359 5.28 20.69 -5.42
C ARG A 359 4.57 20.73 -4.06
N PHE A 360 3.91 19.65 -3.66
CA PHE A 360 2.99 19.64 -2.51
C PHE A 360 3.51 18.93 -1.28
N ALA A 361 4.49 18.00 -1.39
CA ALA A 361 5.01 17.26 -0.25
C ALA A 361 6.20 17.94 0.45
N LYS A 362 6.88 18.92 -0.20
CA LYS A 362 7.99 19.63 0.43
C LYS A 362 7.51 20.54 1.57
N PRO A 363 8.31 20.72 2.63
CA PRO A 363 8.05 21.74 3.64
C PRO A 363 8.07 23.12 2.97
N ARG A 364 7.04 23.94 3.20
CA ARG A 364 7.14 25.36 2.92
C ARG A 364 8.31 25.88 3.75
N LYS A 365 9.38 26.39 3.13
CA LYS A 365 10.46 27.09 3.86
C LYS A 365 9.76 28.12 4.74
N ARG A 366 9.85 27.97 6.07
CA ARG A 366 9.46 29.03 6.99
C ARG A 366 10.27 30.24 6.53
N ALA A 367 9.62 31.34 6.15
CA ALA A 367 10.31 32.61 5.94
C ALA A 367 11.19 32.79 7.18
N ALA A 368 12.48 33.00 6.97
CA ALA A 368 13.37 33.31 8.07
C ALA A 368 12.70 34.43 8.84
N ALA A 369 12.49 34.23 10.16
CA ALA A 369 12.04 35.31 11.00
C ALA A 369 13.01 36.47 10.75
N PRO A 370 12.51 37.72 10.59
CA PRO A 370 13.40 38.88 10.47
C PRO A 370 14.40 38.76 11.63
N ALA A 371 15.69 38.85 11.29
CA ALA A 371 16.73 38.87 12.30
C ALA A 371 16.31 39.90 13.35
N ALA A 372 16.12 39.45 14.59
CA ALA A 372 15.86 40.36 15.67
C ALA A 372 16.92 41.46 15.59
N ALA A 373 16.48 42.68 15.47
CA ALA A 373 17.35 43.87 15.43
C ALA A 373 18.36 43.72 16.58
N ALA A 374 19.65 43.71 16.23
CA ALA A 374 20.70 43.65 17.18
C ALA A 374 20.49 44.77 18.18
N THR A 375 20.26 44.43 19.42
CA THR A 375 20.25 45.38 20.55
C THR A 375 21.58 46.10 20.52
N PRO A 376 21.64 47.43 20.45
CA PRO A 376 22.91 48.14 20.49
C PRO A 376 23.68 47.78 21.78
N ALA A 377 24.92 47.46 21.59
CA ALA A 377 25.84 47.15 22.69
C ALA A 377 25.82 48.31 23.68
N THR A 378 25.42 48.00 24.91
CA THR A 378 25.58 48.91 26.05
C THR A 378 27.06 49.18 26.22
N GLU A 379 27.45 50.45 26.07
CA GLU A 379 28.79 50.95 26.41
C GLU A 379 29.17 50.57 27.83
N PRO A 380 30.40 50.09 28.09
CA PRO A 380 30.84 49.75 29.46
C PRO A 380 31.02 51.07 30.25
N LEU A 381 30.39 51.14 31.42
CA LEU A 381 30.54 52.19 32.40
C LEU A 381 32.03 52.29 32.81
N PRO A 382 32.59 53.56 32.99
CA PRO A 382 33.95 53.75 33.39
C PRO A 382 34.18 53.24 34.84
N VAL A 383 35.25 52.45 35.00
CA VAL A 383 35.73 51.98 36.30
C VAL A 383 36.33 53.14 37.03
N ALA A 384 35.78 53.54 38.17
CA ALA A 384 36.35 54.50 39.09
C ALA A 384 37.58 53.90 39.77
N THR A 385 38.77 54.44 39.49
CA THR A 385 40.01 54.20 40.23
C THR A 385 39.93 54.92 41.55
N ALA A 386 39.85 54.16 42.67
CA ALA A 386 40.06 54.69 44.01
C ALA A 386 41.57 54.71 44.30
N ASP A 387 42.19 55.84 44.15
CA ASP A 387 43.52 56.15 44.67
C ASP A 387 43.30 56.66 46.14
N GLY A 388 44.01 56.07 47.07
CA GLY A 388 43.91 56.40 48.52
C GLY A 388 45.17 55.97 49.26
N THR A 389 46.28 56.60 48.98
CA THR A 389 47.44 56.68 49.84
C THR A 389 47.08 57.30 51.18
N ARG A 390 47.43 56.64 52.31
CA ARG A 390 47.86 57.33 53.55
C ARG A 390 48.94 56.58 54.25
N VAL A 391 50.06 57.28 54.34
CA VAL A 391 51.22 57.12 55.21
C VAL A 391 50.81 57.42 56.67
N THR A 392 51.17 56.66 57.64
CA THR A 392 52.05 56.79 58.82
C THR A 392 52.12 55.50 59.57
#